data_aeb98687ee0233521e1726c129bf97f3
#
_entry.id   aeb98687ee0233521e1726c129bf97f3
#
_cell.length_a   1.000
_cell.length_b   1.000
_cell.length_c   1.000
_cell.angle_alpha   90.00
_cell.angle_beta   90.00
_cell.angle_gamma   90.00
#
_symmetry.space_group_name_H-M   'P 1'
#
loop_
_entity.id
_entity.type
_entity.pdbx_description
1 polymer ?
#
loop_
_entity_poly.entity_id
_entity_poly.type
_entity_poly.pdbx_seq_one_letter_code
_entity_poly.pdbx_strand_id
1 'polypeptide(L)'
;MFDIHVILQNSPGTLSRLTTLLGRHGIGLEGGGLFSSGAQSHAHFLVAEGERARAVLEAEGITVEALNIPLILRLPQLRPGELGAITTRLADAGINILVQYSDHANQLILITDNNQSAAGLTTEWAP
;
A
#
# COMPACT_ATOMS: atom_id res chain seq x y z
N MET A 1 10.28 2.13 -3.48
CA MET A 1 9.06 1.30 -3.26
C MET A 1 7.82 2.03 -3.75
N PHE A 2 6.89 1.28 -4.28
CA PHE A 2 5.62 1.79 -4.78
C PHE A 2 4.48 0.97 -4.20
N ASP A 3 3.36 1.62 -3.95
CA ASP A 3 2.09 0.95 -3.71
C ASP A 3 1.31 0.93 -5.02
N ILE A 4 0.99 -0.25 -5.52
CA ILE A 4 0.16 -0.40 -6.70
C ILE A 4 -1.27 -0.73 -6.27
N HIS A 5 -2.21 0.10 -6.71
CA HIS A 5 -3.63 -0.04 -6.38
C HIS A 5 -4.38 -0.56 -7.60
N VAL A 6 -5.03 -1.69 -7.44
CA VAL A 6 -5.83 -2.33 -8.48
C VAL A 6 -7.22 -2.61 -7.94
N ILE A 7 -8.23 -2.27 -8.71
CA ILE A 7 -9.61 -2.60 -8.38
C ILE A 7 -9.99 -3.88 -9.13
N LEU A 8 -10.35 -4.90 -8.36
CA LEU A 8 -10.74 -6.20 -8.88
C LEU A 8 -12.23 -6.43 -8.68
N GLN A 9 -12.81 -7.31 -9.50
CA GLN A 9 -14.13 -7.84 -9.22
C GLN A 9 -14.04 -8.73 -7.98
N ASN A 10 -14.97 -8.57 -7.04
CA ASN A 10 -15.04 -9.40 -5.82
C ASN A 10 -15.61 -10.79 -6.17
N SER A 11 -14.76 -11.63 -6.75
CA SER A 11 -15.12 -12.99 -7.14
C SER A 11 -13.91 -13.92 -7.08
N PRO A 12 -14.13 -15.24 -6.97
CA PRO A 12 -13.02 -16.19 -6.94
C PRO A 12 -12.13 -16.09 -8.17
N GLY A 13 -10.81 -16.09 -7.95
CA GLY A 13 -9.82 -16.13 -9.00
C GLY A 13 -9.28 -14.77 -9.48
N THR A 14 -9.93 -13.66 -9.15
CA THR A 14 -9.44 -12.34 -9.59
C THR A 14 -8.12 -11.96 -8.93
N LEU A 15 -7.99 -12.22 -7.62
CA LEU A 15 -6.74 -12.01 -6.92
C LEU A 15 -5.66 -12.99 -7.38
N SER A 16 -6.02 -14.24 -7.59
CA SER A 16 -5.10 -15.26 -8.11
C SER A 16 -4.50 -14.83 -9.46
N ARG A 17 -5.32 -14.30 -10.35
CA ARG A 17 -4.86 -13.82 -11.66
C ARG A 17 -3.83 -12.70 -11.50
N LEU A 18 -4.11 -11.73 -10.63
CA LEU A 18 -3.21 -10.61 -10.37
C LEU A 18 -1.87 -11.08 -9.81
N THR A 19 -1.91 -11.85 -8.74
CA THR A 19 -0.68 -12.28 -8.05
C THR A 19 0.14 -13.29 -8.85
N THR A 20 -0.52 -14.17 -9.57
CA THR A 20 0.16 -15.13 -10.46
C THR A 20 0.87 -14.41 -11.60
N LEU A 21 0.22 -13.41 -12.19
CA LEU A 21 0.79 -12.64 -13.29
C LEU A 21 2.06 -11.89 -12.85
N LEU A 22 2.01 -11.22 -11.71
CA LEU A 22 3.18 -10.52 -11.16
C LEU A 22 4.30 -11.51 -10.84
N GLY A 23 3.97 -12.64 -10.23
CA GLY A 23 4.95 -13.68 -9.90
C GLY A 23 5.65 -14.27 -11.13
N ARG A 24 4.92 -14.50 -12.22
CA ARG A 24 5.49 -14.99 -13.48
C ARG A 24 6.51 -14.03 -14.08
N HIS A 25 6.37 -12.74 -13.81
CA HIS A 25 7.31 -11.72 -14.27
C HIS A 25 8.39 -11.40 -13.24
N GLY A 26 8.51 -12.22 -12.19
CA GLY A 26 9.53 -12.04 -11.17
C GLY A 26 9.34 -10.79 -10.31
N ILE A 27 8.13 -10.25 -10.22
CA ILE A 27 7.83 -9.07 -9.41
C ILE A 27 7.45 -9.52 -8.02
N GLY A 28 8.30 -9.23 -7.04
CA GLY A 28 8.06 -9.57 -5.64
C GLY A 28 7.04 -8.66 -5.00
N LEU A 29 6.17 -9.25 -4.17
CA LEU A 29 5.21 -8.52 -3.36
C LEU A 29 5.78 -8.41 -1.94
N GLU A 30 6.08 -7.19 -1.52
CA GLU A 30 6.77 -6.92 -0.25
C GLU A 30 5.78 -6.63 0.89
N GLY A 31 4.53 -6.55 0.58
CA GLY A 31 3.45 -6.31 1.52
C GLY A 31 2.17 -5.95 0.79
N GLY A 32 1.11 -5.74 1.52
CA GLY A 32 -0.13 -5.30 0.95
C GLY A 32 -1.37 -5.82 1.64
N GLY A 33 -2.50 -5.61 1.01
CA GLY A 33 -3.78 -6.06 1.50
C GLY A 33 -4.84 -6.03 0.40
N LEU A 34 -5.89 -6.80 0.64
CA LEU A 34 -7.08 -6.82 -0.20
C LEU A 34 -8.30 -6.53 0.67
N PHE A 35 -9.09 -5.57 0.27
CA PHE A 35 -10.28 -5.16 1.02
C PHE A 35 -11.48 -5.13 0.08
N SER A 36 -12.48 -5.94 0.39
CA SER A 36 -13.66 -6.09 -0.47
C SER A 36 -14.86 -5.36 0.12
N SER A 37 -15.60 -4.70 -0.75
CA SER A 37 -16.85 -4.01 -0.40
C SER A 37 -17.81 -4.16 -1.58
N GLY A 38 -18.93 -4.86 -1.34
CA GLY A 38 -19.90 -5.12 -2.40
C GLY A 38 -19.28 -5.91 -3.56
N ALA A 39 -19.43 -5.41 -4.77
CA ALA A 39 -18.97 -6.06 -5.99
C ALA A 39 -17.49 -5.85 -6.29
N GLN A 40 -16.81 -5.01 -5.51
CA GLN A 40 -15.41 -4.62 -5.78
C GLN A 40 -14.48 -5.04 -4.66
N SER A 41 -13.23 -5.33 -5.06
CA SER A 41 -12.12 -5.54 -4.14
C SER A 41 -11.01 -4.54 -4.49
N HIS A 42 -10.48 -3.89 -3.47
CA HIS A 42 -9.32 -3.01 -3.61
C HIS A 42 -8.07 -3.75 -3.18
N ALA A 43 -7.18 -4.01 -4.13
CA ALA A 43 -5.89 -4.64 -3.88
C ALA A 43 -4.81 -3.57 -3.83
N HIS A 44 -4.02 -3.58 -2.76
CA HIS A 44 -2.83 -2.74 -2.62
C HIS A 44 -1.64 -3.64 -2.39
N PHE A 45 -0.60 -3.51 -3.23
CA PHE A 45 0.63 -4.27 -3.06
C PHE A 45 1.84 -3.35 -3.12
N LEU A 46 2.78 -3.61 -2.21
CA LEU A 46 4.06 -2.92 -2.18
C LEU A 46 5.04 -3.65 -3.10
N VAL A 47 5.58 -2.92 -4.07
CA VAL A 47 6.50 -3.48 -5.07
C VAL A 47 7.68 -2.53 -5.28
N ALA A 48 8.85 -3.08 -5.59
CA ALA A 48 10.03 -2.27 -5.89
C ALA A 48 9.95 -1.68 -7.30
N GLU A 49 9.46 -2.45 -8.28
CA GLU A 49 9.43 -2.07 -9.69
C GLU A 49 8.01 -1.68 -10.10
N GLY A 50 7.52 -0.54 -9.58
CA GLY A 50 6.13 -0.12 -9.77
C GLY A 50 5.72 0.08 -11.22
N GLU A 51 6.54 0.76 -12.02
CA GLU A 51 6.22 1.01 -13.43
C GLU A 51 6.19 -0.29 -14.25
N ARG A 52 7.10 -1.21 -13.95
CA ARG A 52 7.12 -2.52 -14.59
C ARG A 52 5.88 -3.34 -14.20
N ALA A 53 5.50 -3.32 -12.95
CA ALA A 53 4.28 -3.98 -12.47
C ALA A 53 3.05 -3.44 -13.18
N ARG A 54 2.93 -2.12 -13.29
CA ARG A 54 1.83 -1.49 -14.04
C ARG A 54 1.80 -1.97 -15.49
N ALA A 55 2.94 -1.94 -16.16
CA ALA A 55 3.01 -2.36 -17.57
C ALA A 55 2.60 -3.81 -17.78
N VAL A 56 3.06 -4.71 -16.89
CA VAL A 56 2.71 -6.13 -16.93
C VAL A 56 1.19 -6.33 -16.78
N LEU A 57 0.59 -5.64 -15.81
CA LEU A 57 -0.84 -5.78 -15.55
C LEU A 57 -1.69 -5.20 -16.67
N GLU A 58 -1.34 -4.01 -17.16
CA GLU A 58 -2.10 -3.34 -18.22
C GLU A 58 -2.00 -4.09 -19.54
N ALA A 59 -0.86 -4.72 -19.84
CA ALA A 59 -0.71 -5.56 -21.02
C ALA A 59 -1.69 -6.76 -21.04
N GLU A 60 -2.13 -7.20 -19.86
CA GLU A 60 -3.11 -8.28 -19.71
C GLU A 60 -4.54 -7.77 -19.46
N GLY A 61 -4.78 -6.50 -19.69
CA GLY A 61 -6.10 -5.90 -19.56
C GLY A 61 -6.54 -5.62 -18.11
N ILE A 62 -5.61 -5.66 -17.15
CA ILE A 62 -5.90 -5.32 -15.76
C ILE A 62 -5.58 -3.84 -15.57
N THR A 63 -6.60 -3.03 -15.29
CA THR A 63 -6.43 -1.60 -15.08
C THR A 63 -5.81 -1.33 -13.72
N VAL A 64 -4.73 -0.55 -13.71
CA VAL A 64 -4.10 -0.05 -12.49
C VAL A 64 -4.76 1.27 -12.13
N GLU A 65 -5.39 1.32 -10.97
CA GLU A 65 -6.09 2.53 -10.48
C GLU A 65 -5.10 3.63 -10.12
N ALA A 66 -4.02 3.27 -9.43
CA ALA A 66 -3.00 4.23 -9.02
C ALA A 66 -1.67 3.53 -8.77
N LEU A 67 -0.60 4.28 -8.96
CA LEU A 67 0.75 3.89 -8.55
C LEU A 67 1.28 5.00 -7.67
N ASN A 68 1.42 4.71 -6.37
CA ASN A 68 1.76 5.69 -5.35
C ASN A 68 3.15 5.46 -4.78
N ILE A 69 3.79 6.53 -4.34
CA ILE A 69 5.00 6.45 -3.53
C ILE A 69 4.57 6.60 -2.07
N PRO A 70 4.59 5.51 -1.29
CA PRO A 70 4.09 5.56 0.07
C PRO A 70 5.10 6.18 1.02
N LEU A 71 4.59 6.67 2.15
CA LEU A 71 5.40 6.97 3.33
C LEU A 71 5.65 5.67 4.08
N ILE A 72 6.91 5.38 4.39
CA ILE A 72 7.31 4.16 5.09
C ILE A 72 7.86 4.53 6.45
N LEU A 73 7.26 3.98 7.50
CA LEU A 73 7.63 4.24 8.88
C LEU A 73 7.92 2.93 9.59
N ARG A 74 8.67 3.02 10.69
CA ARG A 74 8.96 1.86 11.55
C ARG A 74 8.35 2.08 12.92
N LEU A 75 7.48 1.15 13.33
CA LEU A 75 6.88 1.18 14.66
C LEU A 75 7.74 0.37 15.62
N PRO A 76 7.98 0.88 16.84
CA PRO A 76 8.57 0.06 17.89
C PRO A 76 7.71 -1.16 18.18
N GLN A 77 8.30 -2.33 18.10
CA GLN A 77 7.62 -3.57 18.44
C GLN A 77 7.27 -3.59 19.92
N LEU A 78 6.18 -4.26 20.28
CA LEU A 78 5.76 -4.45 21.67
C LEU A 78 5.37 -3.16 22.42
N ARG A 79 5.18 -2.05 21.70
CA ARG A 79 4.68 -0.80 22.31
C ARG A 79 3.27 -0.48 21.80
N PRO A 80 2.23 -0.84 22.56
CA PRO A 80 0.86 -0.48 22.18
C PRO A 80 0.69 1.04 22.10
N GLY A 81 -0.10 1.50 21.12
CA GLY A 81 -0.42 2.91 20.99
C GLY A 81 0.43 3.70 20.01
N GLU A 82 1.49 3.12 19.44
CA GLU A 82 2.34 3.84 18.48
C GLU A 82 1.59 4.22 17.21
N LEU A 83 0.78 3.32 16.69
CA LEU A 83 -0.04 3.64 15.51
C LEU A 83 -1.04 4.75 15.84
N GLY A 84 -1.65 4.70 17.03
CA GLY A 84 -2.54 5.76 17.50
C GLY A 84 -1.83 7.11 17.60
N ALA A 85 -0.58 7.13 18.07
CA ALA A 85 0.21 8.36 18.15
C ALA A 85 0.46 8.96 16.74
N ILE A 86 0.82 8.14 15.78
CA ILE A 86 1.04 8.59 14.39
C ILE A 86 -0.26 9.13 13.79
N THR A 87 -1.34 8.37 13.88
CA THR A 87 -2.62 8.75 13.26
C THR A 87 -3.20 10.01 13.90
N THR A 88 -3.04 10.18 15.20
CA THR A 88 -3.46 11.39 15.90
C THR A 88 -2.65 12.61 15.46
N ARG A 89 -1.34 12.46 15.36
CA ARG A 89 -0.47 13.55 14.90
C ARG A 89 -0.83 14.02 13.50
N LEU A 90 -1.10 13.09 12.59
CA LEU A 90 -1.52 13.42 11.23
C LEU A 90 -2.91 14.08 11.21
N ALA A 91 -3.84 13.56 12.00
CA ALA A 91 -5.18 14.13 12.11
C ALA A 91 -5.15 15.56 12.64
N ASP A 92 -4.33 15.84 13.65
CA ASP A 92 -4.18 17.17 14.23
C ASP A 92 -3.63 18.18 13.22
N ALA A 93 -2.88 17.71 12.23
CA ALA A 93 -2.37 18.53 11.13
C ALA A 93 -3.32 18.58 9.92
N GLY A 94 -4.50 17.97 10.01
CA GLY A 94 -5.48 17.95 8.93
C GLY A 94 -5.13 17.01 7.78
N ILE A 95 -4.25 16.03 8.02
CA ILE A 95 -3.83 15.06 7.00
C ILE A 95 -4.68 13.81 7.10
N ASN A 96 -5.31 13.43 5.98
CA ASN A 96 -6.15 12.25 5.90
C ASN A 96 -5.35 11.05 5.44
N ILE A 97 -5.48 9.93 6.14
CA ILE A 97 -4.86 8.66 5.77
C ILE A 97 -5.81 7.93 4.82
N LEU A 98 -5.31 7.60 3.64
CA LEU A 98 -6.08 6.93 2.59
C LEU A 98 -5.83 5.43 2.57
N VAL A 99 -4.60 4.99 2.83
CA VAL A 99 -4.20 3.59 2.84
C VAL A 99 -3.22 3.35 3.98
N GLN A 100 -3.39 2.23 4.67
CA GLN A 100 -2.50 1.82 5.75
C GLN A 100 -2.40 0.30 5.76
N TYR A 101 -1.18 -0.21 5.75
CA TYR A 101 -0.90 -1.63 5.95
C TYR A 101 0.55 -1.82 6.40
N SER A 102 0.91 -3.05 6.73
CA SER A 102 2.28 -3.42 7.08
C SER A 102 2.94 -4.19 5.95
N ASP A 103 4.25 -4.07 5.83
CA ASP A 103 5.04 -4.86 4.88
C ASP A 103 5.66 -6.08 5.56
N HIS A 104 6.42 -6.87 4.79
CA HIS A 104 7.07 -8.07 5.30
C HIS A 104 8.28 -7.77 6.19
N ALA A 105 8.74 -6.52 6.24
CA ALA A 105 9.82 -6.06 7.10
C ALA A 105 9.33 -5.36 8.38
N ASN A 106 8.06 -5.55 8.73
CA ASN A 106 7.40 -4.91 9.87
C ASN A 106 7.43 -3.39 9.82
N GLN A 107 7.36 -2.82 8.62
CA GLN A 107 7.25 -1.40 8.42
C GLN A 107 5.80 -1.01 8.18
N LEU A 108 5.43 0.19 8.61
CA LEU A 108 4.12 0.76 8.35
C LEU A 108 4.15 1.48 7.02
N ILE A 109 3.21 1.13 6.15
CA ILE A 109 3.08 1.73 4.83
C ILE A 109 1.86 2.63 4.83
N LEU A 110 2.07 3.92 4.55
CA LEU A 110 1.00 4.91 4.55
C LEU A 110 0.90 5.63 3.22
N ILE A 111 -0.32 5.82 2.77
CA ILE A 111 -0.64 6.78 1.72
C ILE A 111 -1.61 7.78 2.32
N THR A 112 -1.26 9.04 2.25
CA THR A 112 -2.07 10.15 2.77
C THR A 112 -2.40 11.12 1.65
N ASP A 113 -3.25 12.09 1.93
CA ASP A 113 -3.53 13.17 0.99
C ASP A 113 -2.40 14.21 0.93
N ASN A 114 -1.37 14.09 1.79
CA ASN A 114 -0.17 14.95 1.77
C ASN A 114 1.03 14.23 2.39
N ASN A 115 1.65 13.34 1.64
CA ASN A 115 2.78 12.55 2.13
C ASN A 115 4.01 13.41 2.47
N GLN A 116 4.20 14.52 1.77
CA GLN A 116 5.33 15.42 2.05
C GLN A 116 5.23 16.01 3.45
N SER A 117 4.08 16.56 3.81
CA SER A 117 3.83 17.08 5.16
C SER A 117 3.83 15.97 6.20
N ALA A 118 3.24 14.82 5.87
CA ALA A 118 3.21 13.68 6.78
C ALA A 118 4.61 13.20 7.15
N ALA A 119 5.54 13.17 6.20
CA ALA A 119 6.93 12.78 6.44
C ALA A 119 7.61 13.68 7.47
N GLY A 120 7.39 15.00 7.37
CA GLY A 120 7.96 15.97 8.32
C GLY A 120 7.40 15.83 9.73
N LEU A 121 6.18 15.32 9.87
CA LEU A 121 5.50 15.15 11.16
C LEU A 121 5.80 13.81 11.85
N THR A 122 6.41 12.89 11.14
CA THR A 122 6.61 11.50 11.59
C THR A 122 8.06 11.07 11.60
N THR A 123 8.99 12.01 11.71
CA THR A 123 10.44 11.73 11.70
C THR A 123 10.89 10.79 12.81
N GLU A 124 10.18 10.78 13.96
CA GLU A 124 10.46 9.86 15.07
C GLU A 124 10.34 8.39 14.66
N TRP A 125 9.53 8.10 13.66
CA TRP A 125 9.28 6.73 13.19
C TRP A 125 9.97 6.44 11.85
N ALA A 126 10.87 7.29 11.40
CA ALA A 126 11.63 7.04 10.17
C ALA A 126 12.46 5.76 10.33
N PRO A 127 12.54 4.91 9.28
CA PRO A 127 13.30 3.66 9.33
C PRO A 127 14.79 3.87 9.55
#